data_644013932f726f1f9a45e3ff82b1fe07
#
_entry.id   644013932f726f1f9a45e3ff82b1fe07
#
_cell.length_a   1.000
_cell.length_b   1.000
_cell.length_c   1.000
_cell.angle_alpha   90.00
_cell.angle_beta   90.00
_cell.angle_gamma   90.00
#
_symmetry.space_group_name_H-M   'P 1'
#
loop_
_entity.id
_entity.type
_entity.pdbx_description
1 polymer ?
#
loop_
_entity_poly.entity_id
_entity_poly.type
_entity_poly.pdbx_seq_one_letter_code
_entity_poly.pdbx_strand_id
1 'polypeptide(L)'
;TEQLKYISDKLAFLSSKVEINNSQNLYDINKICENIFLHLLNCTYDYQLEDANRVLYSNFPAIDLIDHKNKLVIQVTSTKTTQKIYNSITKLQGLENISSYKLKMCYIAGNSNFKEKKLANIKKRGLAREDLIYIDDILTIASSDIEKRKAIYNTLLQRIDSKAFNLDIESHFEKFEAQLNKETTNKFHAYNNEFKSFIDSDTNVLEIFAIGGNGKSH
;
A
#
# COMPACT_ATOMS: atom_id res chain seq x y z
N THR A 1 6.01 -26.92 1.21
CA THR A 1 6.95 -26.86 0.08
C THR A 1 7.77 -25.58 0.16
N GLU A 2 9.00 -25.57 -0.39
CA GLU A 2 9.86 -24.38 -0.44
C GLU A 2 9.20 -23.18 -1.11
N GLN A 3 8.48 -23.41 -2.22
CA GLN A 3 7.72 -22.37 -2.89
C GLN A 3 6.69 -21.70 -1.98
N LEU A 4 5.94 -22.47 -1.19
CA LEU A 4 4.95 -21.91 -0.28
C LEU A 4 5.59 -21.09 0.83
N LYS A 5 6.73 -21.54 1.37
CA LYS A 5 7.52 -20.79 2.34
C LYS A 5 8.01 -19.48 1.73
N TYR A 6 8.59 -19.52 0.53
CA TYR A 6 9.04 -18.32 -0.18
C TYR A 6 7.89 -17.32 -0.39
N ILE A 7 6.71 -17.78 -0.87
CA ILE A 7 5.52 -16.94 -1.06
C ILE A 7 5.14 -16.26 0.27
N SER A 8 5.04 -17.04 1.35
CA SER A 8 4.71 -16.53 2.68
C SER A 8 5.71 -15.48 3.16
N ASP A 9 7.01 -15.76 3.03
CA ASP A 9 8.07 -14.85 3.45
C ASP A 9 8.04 -13.52 2.67
N LYS A 10 7.81 -13.58 1.35
CA LYS A 10 7.76 -12.39 0.50
C LYS A 10 6.50 -11.55 0.75
N LEU A 11 5.34 -12.17 0.94
CA LEU A 11 4.11 -11.46 1.28
C LEU A 11 4.19 -10.82 2.67
N ALA A 12 4.78 -11.50 3.64
CA ALA A 12 5.05 -10.94 4.98
C ALA A 12 6.03 -9.75 4.90
N PHE A 13 7.08 -9.88 4.09
CA PHE A 13 8.04 -8.80 3.85
C PHE A 13 7.34 -7.55 3.27
N LEU A 14 6.52 -7.70 2.22
CA LEU A 14 5.77 -6.58 1.64
C LEU A 14 4.85 -5.92 2.67
N SER A 15 4.08 -6.72 3.42
CA SER A 15 3.19 -6.23 4.47
C SER A 15 3.94 -5.39 5.50
N SER A 16 5.05 -5.91 6.03
CA SER A 16 5.87 -5.23 7.04
C SER A 16 6.50 -3.94 6.48
N LYS A 17 6.98 -3.97 5.22
CA LYS A 17 7.52 -2.77 4.55
C LYS A 17 6.47 -1.67 4.45
N VAL A 18 5.25 -2.02 4.03
CA VAL A 18 4.14 -1.07 3.92
C VAL A 18 3.78 -0.47 5.28
N GLU A 19 3.71 -1.29 6.33
CA GLU A 19 3.40 -0.83 7.69
C GLU A 19 4.45 0.14 8.21
N ILE A 20 5.74 -0.22 8.08
CA ILE A 20 6.86 0.63 8.52
C ILE A 20 6.86 1.95 7.76
N ASN A 21 6.79 1.93 6.43
CA ASN A 21 6.85 3.14 5.63
C ASN A 21 5.64 4.05 5.88
N ASN A 22 4.43 3.49 5.99
CA ASN A 22 3.25 4.28 6.31
C ASN A 22 3.32 4.96 7.69
N SER A 23 3.96 4.31 8.67
CA SER A 23 4.20 4.92 9.99
C SER A 23 5.13 6.14 9.92
N GLN A 24 5.94 6.23 8.87
CA GLN A 24 6.87 7.32 8.58
C GLN A 24 6.33 8.30 7.52
N ASN A 25 5.07 8.17 7.10
CA ASN A 25 4.44 8.94 6.02
C ASN A 25 5.10 8.76 4.64
N LEU A 26 5.78 7.63 4.41
CA LEU A 26 6.42 7.26 3.15
C LEU A 26 5.46 6.44 2.28
N TYR A 27 4.61 7.10 1.52
CA TYR A 27 3.51 6.44 0.79
C TYR A 27 3.89 5.88 -0.58
N ASP A 28 5.09 6.16 -1.08
CA ASP A 28 5.55 5.69 -2.41
C ASP A 28 5.59 4.17 -2.52
N ILE A 29 5.89 3.48 -1.40
CA ILE A 29 5.83 2.01 -1.33
C ILE A 29 4.44 1.47 -1.70
N ASN A 30 3.37 2.22 -1.45
CA ASN A 30 2.02 1.79 -1.81
C ASN A 30 1.87 1.64 -3.32
N LYS A 31 2.42 2.57 -4.13
CA LYS A 31 2.40 2.47 -5.59
C LYS A 31 3.17 1.26 -6.11
N ILE A 32 4.33 0.97 -5.51
CA ILE A 32 5.11 -0.23 -5.86
C ILE A 32 4.29 -1.48 -5.53
N CYS A 33 3.64 -1.52 -4.36
CA CYS A 33 2.77 -2.62 -3.99
C CYS A 33 1.54 -2.74 -4.89
N GLU A 34 0.91 -1.63 -5.31
CA GLU A 34 -0.20 -1.65 -6.28
C GLU A 34 0.20 -2.41 -7.55
N ASN A 35 1.40 -2.15 -8.10
CA ASN A 35 1.91 -2.85 -9.28
C ASN A 35 2.18 -4.33 -9.03
N ILE A 36 2.78 -4.69 -7.89
CA ILE A 36 3.02 -6.09 -7.52
C ILE A 36 1.69 -6.83 -7.38
N PHE A 37 0.73 -6.24 -6.64
CA PHE A 37 -0.58 -6.84 -6.41
C PHE A 37 -1.44 -6.91 -7.67
N LEU A 38 -1.30 -6.00 -8.64
CA LEU A 38 -1.90 -6.13 -9.96
C LEU A 38 -1.56 -7.50 -10.58
N HIS A 39 -0.28 -7.84 -10.63
CA HIS A 39 0.16 -9.11 -11.24
C HIS A 39 -0.18 -10.32 -10.36
N LEU A 40 -0.09 -10.20 -9.04
CA LEU A 40 -0.48 -11.24 -8.10
C LEU A 40 -1.97 -11.57 -8.20
N LEU A 41 -2.84 -10.57 -8.23
CA LEU A 41 -4.28 -10.77 -8.32
C LEU A 41 -4.67 -11.37 -9.67
N ASN A 42 -4.01 -10.96 -10.75
CA ASN A 42 -4.22 -11.54 -12.07
C ASN A 42 -3.90 -13.03 -12.09
N CYS A 43 -2.75 -13.45 -11.58
CA CYS A 43 -2.38 -14.88 -11.58
C CYS A 43 -3.13 -15.70 -10.52
N THR A 44 -3.59 -15.07 -9.42
CA THR A 44 -4.30 -15.78 -8.34
C THR A 44 -5.77 -16.04 -8.71
N TYR A 45 -6.44 -15.04 -9.30
CA TYR A 45 -7.89 -15.07 -9.52
C TYR A 45 -8.29 -15.10 -11.02
N ASP A 46 -7.33 -15.21 -11.93
CA ASP A 46 -7.54 -15.17 -13.39
C ASP A 46 -8.21 -13.85 -13.87
N TYR A 47 -7.92 -12.76 -13.18
CA TYR A 47 -8.37 -11.44 -13.58
C TYR A 47 -7.55 -10.89 -14.75
N GLN A 48 -8.07 -9.87 -15.42
CA GLN A 48 -7.38 -9.07 -16.44
C GLN A 48 -7.27 -7.62 -15.99
N LEU A 49 -6.72 -7.45 -14.78
CA LEU A 49 -6.54 -6.14 -14.16
C LEU A 49 -5.47 -5.32 -14.89
N GLU A 50 -5.75 -4.05 -15.02
CA GLU A 50 -4.85 -3.01 -15.50
C GLU A 50 -4.79 -1.88 -14.45
N ASP A 51 -3.74 -1.06 -14.50
CA ASP A 51 -3.62 0.14 -13.67
C ASP A 51 -4.69 1.16 -14.09
N ALA A 52 -5.63 1.46 -13.20
CA ALA A 52 -6.74 2.36 -13.46
C ALA A 52 -6.27 3.79 -13.83
N ASN A 53 -5.17 4.26 -13.24
CA ASN A 53 -4.60 5.58 -13.55
C ASN A 53 -4.04 5.68 -14.97
N ARG A 54 -3.64 4.56 -15.57
CA ARG A 54 -3.15 4.52 -16.96
C ARG A 54 -4.29 4.46 -17.98
N VAL A 55 -5.39 3.80 -17.61
CA VAL A 55 -6.51 3.50 -18.53
C VAL A 55 -7.58 4.59 -18.50
N LEU A 56 -7.86 5.19 -17.34
CA LEU A 56 -9.00 6.09 -17.11
C LEU A 56 -8.64 7.58 -17.06
N TYR A 57 -7.40 7.98 -17.39
CA TYR A 57 -6.86 9.36 -17.25
C TYR A 57 -6.72 9.87 -15.79
N SER A 58 -5.50 9.95 -15.35
CA SER A 58 -4.89 10.53 -14.14
C SER A 58 -5.78 10.90 -12.95
N ASN A 59 -5.42 10.33 -11.79
CA ASN A 59 -5.96 10.63 -10.46
C ASN A 59 -7.38 10.14 -10.20
N PHE A 60 -7.68 8.90 -10.57
CA PHE A 60 -8.94 8.27 -10.16
C PHE A 60 -8.91 8.01 -8.64
N PRO A 61 -9.64 8.79 -7.85
CA PRO A 61 -9.62 8.61 -6.41
C PRO A 61 -10.35 7.34 -6.02
N ALA A 62 -9.68 6.44 -5.29
CA ALA A 62 -10.23 5.22 -4.69
C ALA A 62 -10.38 3.99 -5.59
N ILE A 63 -9.74 3.97 -6.76
CA ILE A 63 -9.63 2.79 -7.61
C ILE A 63 -8.20 2.73 -8.10
N ASP A 64 -7.50 1.62 -7.83
CA ASP A 64 -6.13 1.44 -8.28
C ASP A 64 -6.06 0.53 -9.50
N LEU A 65 -6.92 -0.51 -9.54
CA LEU A 65 -6.90 -1.52 -10.58
C LEU A 65 -8.30 -1.69 -11.18
N ILE A 66 -8.36 -1.96 -12.49
CA ILE A 66 -9.60 -2.15 -13.23
C ILE A 66 -9.52 -3.36 -14.15
N ASP A 67 -10.60 -4.14 -14.23
CA ASP A 67 -10.81 -5.22 -15.18
C ASP A 67 -12.11 -4.96 -15.95
N HIS A 68 -11.99 -4.46 -17.16
CA HIS A 68 -13.13 -4.14 -18.01
C HIS A 68 -13.92 -5.37 -18.44
N LYS A 69 -13.24 -6.50 -18.63
CA LYS A 69 -13.87 -7.74 -19.05
C LYS A 69 -14.80 -8.30 -17.98
N ASN A 70 -14.34 -8.28 -16.73
CA ASN A 70 -15.11 -8.80 -15.60
C ASN A 70 -15.95 -7.72 -14.90
N LYS A 71 -15.92 -6.48 -15.39
CA LYS A 71 -16.57 -5.31 -14.76
C LYS A 71 -16.21 -5.21 -13.29
N LEU A 72 -14.92 -5.26 -12.99
CA LEU A 72 -14.36 -5.30 -11.65
C LEU A 72 -13.41 -4.12 -11.44
N VAL A 73 -13.46 -3.52 -10.27
CA VAL A 73 -12.48 -2.54 -9.80
C VAL A 73 -11.94 -2.97 -8.45
N ILE A 74 -10.65 -2.73 -8.22
CA ILE A 74 -9.99 -3.07 -6.95
C ILE A 74 -9.28 -1.84 -6.39
N GLN A 75 -9.54 -1.55 -5.12
CA GLN A 75 -8.76 -0.64 -4.32
C GLN A 75 -7.72 -1.44 -3.53
N VAL A 76 -6.46 -1.21 -3.80
CA VAL A 76 -5.34 -1.76 -3.03
C VAL A 76 -5.05 -0.81 -1.86
N THR A 77 -4.99 -1.31 -0.63
CA THR A 77 -4.84 -0.43 0.53
C THR A 77 -4.20 -1.13 1.72
N SER A 78 -3.41 -0.39 2.49
CA SER A 78 -2.97 -0.77 3.83
C SER A 78 -3.96 -0.36 4.92
N THR A 79 -4.87 0.57 4.62
CA THR A 79 -5.81 1.14 5.59
C THR A 79 -7.03 0.25 5.79
N LYS A 80 -7.12 -0.43 6.95
CA LYS A 80 -8.20 -1.34 7.30
C LYS A 80 -9.27 -0.68 8.15
N THR A 81 -10.04 0.25 7.55
CA THR A 81 -11.15 0.92 8.21
C THR A 81 -12.43 0.81 7.38
N THR A 82 -13.58 0.75 8.06
CA THR A 82 -14.88 0.79 7.39
C THR A 82 -15.10 2.11 6.66
N GLN A 83 -14.52 3.20 7.16
CA GLN A 83 -14.59 4.51 6.49
C GLN A 83 -13.90 4.49 5.12
N LYS A 84 -12.73 3.82 5.01
CA LYS A 84 -12.04 3.66 3.71
C LYS A 84 -12.91 2.93 2.71
N ILE A 85 -13.60 1.86 3.14
CA ILE A 85 -14.54 1.10 2.30
C ILE A 85 -15.68 2.01 1.84
N TYR A 86 -16.32 2.73 2.76
CA TYR A 86 -17.46 3.60 2.44
C TYR A 86 -17.06 4.71 1.47
N ASN A 87 -15.90 5.31 1.67
CA ASN A 87 -15.37 6.31 0.75
C ASN A 87 -15.15 5.73 -0.64
N SER A 88 -14.62 4.50 -0.74
CA SER A 88 -14.39 3.83 -2.03
C SER A 88 -15.71 3.52 -2.75
N ILE A 89 -16.73 3.04 -2.03
CA ILE A 89 -18.08 2.79 -2.58
C ILE A 89 -18.68 4.11 -3.12
N THR A 90 -18.69 5.16 -2.31
CA THR A 90 -19.27 6.45 -2.69
C THR A 90 -18.58 7.04 -3.92
N LYS A 91 -17.26 6.95 -3.96
CA LYS A 91 -16.48 7.46 -5.11
C LYS A 91 -16.76 6.65 -6.38
N LEU A 92 -16.82 5.32 -6.31
CA LEU A 92 -17.16 4.47 -7.44
C LEU A 92 -18.56 4.81 -7.99
N GLN A 93 -19.53 5.00 -7.11
CA GLN A 93 -20.92 5.37 -7.50
C GLN A 93 -21.00 6.71 -8.23
N GLY A 94 -20.06 7.63 -7.98
CA GLY A 94 -19.95 8.91 -8.67
C GLY A 94 -19.29 8.83 -10.06
N LEU A 95 -18.83 7.66 -10.50
CA LEU A 95 -18.13 7.48 -11.76
C LEU A 95 -19.08 6.89 -12.82
N GLU A 96 -19.69 7.72 -13.65
CA GLU A 96 -20.75 7.33 -14.59
C GLU A 96 -20.42 6.08 -15.42
N ASN A 97 -19.21 5.98 -15.97
CA ASN A 97 -18.82 4.90 -16.88
C ASN A 97 -18.55 3.56 -16.21
N ILE A 98 -18.25 3.53 -14.91
CA ILE A 98 -17.87 2.32 -14.17
C ILE A 98 -18.62 2.15 -12.85
N SER A 99 -19.63 2.97 -12.60
CA SER A 99 -20.46 2.90 -11.37
C SER A 99 -21.11 1.54 -11.13
N SER A 100 -21.35 0.79 -12.20
CA SER A 100 -21.92 -0.57 -12.16
C SER A 100 -20.90 -1.67 -11.95
N TYR A 101 -19.58 -1.34 -11.90
CA TYR A 101 -18.54 -2.34 -11.69
C TYR A 101 -18.54 -2.81 -10.24
N LYS A 102 -18.19 -4.08 -10.05
CA LYS A 102 -18.06 -4.66 -8.72
C LYS A 102 -16.79 -4.14 -8.04
N LEU A 103 -16.91 -3.55 -6.86
CA LEU A 103 -15.75 -3.13 -6.05
C LEU A 103 -15.23 -4.29 -5.23
N LYS A 104 -13.91 -4.48 -5.22
CA LYS A 104 -13.20 -5.29 -4.22
C LYS A 104 -12.14 -4.44 -3.51
N MET A 105 -11.86 -4.80 -2.26
CA MET A 105 -10.80 -4.20 -1.46
C MET A 105 -9.68 -5.21 -1.27
N CYS A 106 -8.46 -4.86 -1.66
CA CYS A 106 -7.27 -5.69 -1.44
C CYS A 106 -6.42 -5.09 -0.31
N TYR A 107 -6.29 -5.80 0.80
CA TYR A 107 -5.54 -5.36 1.98
C TYR A 107 -4.13 -5.93 1.96
N ILE A 108 -3.15 -5.04 1.78
CA ILE A 108 -1.72 -5.39 1.65
C ILE A 108 -0.95 -5.33 2.96
N ALA A 109 -1.58 -4.93 4.04
CA ALA A 109 -0.98 -4.86 5.37
C ALA A 109 -1.99 -5.26 6.46
N GLY A 110 -1.48 -5.73 7.60
CA GLY A 110 -2.27 -6.14 8.77
C GLY A 110 -2.86 -7.55 8.67
N ASN A 111 -2.72 -8.30 9.77
CA ASN A 111 -3.00 -9.74 9.83
C ASN A 111 -4.42 -10.10 10.30
N SER A 112 -5.32 -9.15 10.52
CA SER A 112 -6.64 -9.45 11.08
C SER A 112 -7.79 -9.08 10.14
N ASN A 113 -8.69 -10.03 9.94
CA ASN A 113 -9.95 -9.78 9.25
C ASN A 113 -10.85 -8.82 10.06
N PHE A 114 -11.82 -8.18 9.39
CA PHE A 114 -12.84 -7.44 10.11
C PHE A 114 -13.64 -8.36 11.04
N LYS A 115 -13.93 -7.89 12.25
CA LYS A 115 -14.84 -8.58 13.17
C LYS A 115 -16.24 -8.68 12.55
N GLU A 116 -16.99 -9.72 12.89
CA GLU A 116 -18.34 -10.02 12.35
C GLU A 116 -19.29 -8.82 12.35
N LYS A 117 -19.36 -8.06 13.45
CA LYS A 117 -20.20 -6.87 13.53
C LYS A 117 -19.85 -5.82 12.47
N LYS A 118 -18.57 -5.66 12.14
CA LYS A 118 -18.13 -4.75 11.09
C LYS A 118 -18.43 -5.30 9.71
N LEU A 119 -18.26 -6.62 9.51
CA LEU A 119 -18.61 -7.29 8.25
C LEU A 119 -20.12 -7.16 7.95
N ALA A 120 -20.99 -7.30 8.96
CA ALA A 120 -22.42 -7.09 8.81
C ALA A 120 -22.76 -5.67 8.33
N ASN A 121 -22.06 -4.65 8.83
CA ASN A 121 -22.24 -3.27 8.40
C ASN A 121 -21.71 -3.03 6.98
N ILE A 122 -20.59 -3.65 6.60
CA ILE A 122 -20.03 -3.59 5.25
C ILE A 122 -20.99 -4.24 4.26
N LYS A 123 -21.58 -5.40 4.62
CA LYS A 123 -22.55 -6.12 3.80
C LYS A 123 -23.81 -5.28 3.51
N LYS A 124 -24.30 -4.52 4.49
CA LYS A 124 -25.41 -3.58 4.27
C LYS A 124 -25.12 -2.50 3.23
N ARG A 125 -23.86 -2.24 2.92
CA ARG A 125 -23.40 -1.28 1.92
C ARG A 125 -23.00 -1.92 0.59
N GLY A 126 -23.27 -3.21 0.42
CA GLY A 126 -23.09 -3.91 -0.85
C GLY A 126 -21.76 -4.62 -1.07
N LEU A 127 -20.85 -4.66 -0.06
CA LEU A 127 -19.66 -5.51 -0.10
C LEU A 127 -19.80 -6.70 0.85
N ALA A 128 -19.56 -7.89 0.33
CA ALA A 128 -19.53 -9.12 1.11
C ALA A 128 -18.09 -9.49 1.51
N ARG A 129 -17.89 -10.55 2.32
CA ARG A 129 -16.55 -11.02 2.72
C ARG A 129 -15.68 -11.39 1.52
N GLU A 130 -16.26 -11.99 0.50
CA GLU A 130 -15.61 -12.37 -0.75
C GLU A 130 -15.15 -11.18 -1.61
N ASP A 131 -15.56 -9.96 -1.27
CA ASP A 131 -15.10 -8.74 -1.91
C ASP A 131 -13.92 -8.10 -1.16
N LEU A 132 -13.52 -8.70 -0.04
CA LEU A 132 -12.38 -8.30 0.77
C LEU A 132 -11.26 -9.33 0.60
N ILE A 133 -10.22 -8.97 -0.13
CA ILE A 133 -9.06 -9.82 -0.39
C ILE A 133 -7.97 -9.50 0.64
N TYR A 134 -7.46 -10.52 1.30
CA TYR A 134 -6.35 -10.43 2.24
C TYR A 134 -5.16 -11.25 1.75
N ILE A 135 -3.98 -11.01 2.28
CA ILE A 135 -2.78 -11.82 2.02
C ILE A 135 -3.04 -13.29 2.34
N ASP A 136 -3.78 -13.60 3.41
CA ASP A 136 -4.13 -14.96 3.79
C ASP A 136 -5.01 -15.67 2.75
N ASP A 137 -5.85 -14.95 2.01
CA ASP A 137 -6.65 -15.54 0.92
C ASP A 137 -5.74 -15.99 -0.22
N ILE A 138 -4.71 -15.19 -0.57
CA ILE A 138 -3.71 -15.54 -1.58
C ILE A 138 -2.89 -16.77 -1.12
N LEU A 139 -2.46 -16.80 0.14
CA LEU A 139 -1.75 -17.95 0.72
C LEU A 139 -2.59 -19.21 0.74
N THR A 140 -3.88 -19.10 1.03
CA THR A 140 -4.83 -20.22 1.01
C THR A 140 -4.93 -20.82 -0.40
N ILE A 141 -5.06 -20.00 -1.43
CA ILE A 141 -5.08 -20.44 -2.83
C ILE A 141 -3.75 -21.08 -3.21
N ALA A 142 -2.62 -20.44 -2.87
CA ALA A 142 -1.28 -21.01 -3.13
C ALA A 142 -1.07 -22.36 -2.42
N SER A 143 -1.72 -22.59 -1.27
CA SER A 143 -1.63 -23.83 -0.52
C SER A 143 -2.43 -24.97 -1.16
N SER A 144 -3.60 -24.66 -1.71
CA SER A 144 -4.56 -25.63 -2.23
C SER A 144 -4.39 -25.94 -3.73
N ASP A 145 -3.83 -25.01 -4.51
CA ASP A 145 -3.69 -25.13 -5.96
C ASP A 145 -2.21 -25.04 -6.37
N ILE A 146 -1.68 -26.11 -6.98
CA ILE A 146 -0.26 -26.22 -7.37
C ILE A 146 0.07 -25.27 -8.52
N GLU A 147 -0.83 -25.10 -9.50
CA GLU A 147 -0.59 -24.25 -10.65
C GLU A 147 -0.65 -22.76 -10.25
N LYS A 148 -1.61 -22.40 -9.42
CA LYS A 148 -1.67 -21.05 -8.81
C LYS A 148 -0.44 -20.77 -7.97
N ARG A 149 0.02 -21.73 -7.16
CA ARG A 149 1.27 -21.62 -6.39
C ARG A 149 2.45 -21.29 -7.27
N LYS A 150 2.65 -22.03 -8.36
CA LYS A 150 3.75 -21.78 -9.31
C LYS A 150 3.66 -20.39 -9.91
N ALA A 151 2.46 -20.00 -10.35
CA ALA A 151 2.22 -18.67 -10.95
C ALA A 151 2.51 -17.54 -9.96
N ILE A 152 2.02 -17.65 -8.72
CA ILE A 152 2.27 -16.70 -7.63
C ILE A 152 3.78 -16.63 -7.30
N TYR A 153 4.42 -17.80 -7.15
CA TYR A 153 5.87 -17.88 -6.89
C TYR A 153 6.69 -17.16 -7.97
N ASN A 154 6.42 -17.46 -9.25
CA ASN A 154 7.14 -16.84 -10.37
C ASN A 154 6.88 -15.33 -10.44
N THR A 155 5.67 -14.89 -10.16
CA THR A 155 5.32 -13.47 -10.13
C THR A 155 6.10 -12.73 -9.04
N LEU A 156 6.16 -13.27 -7.84
CA LEU A 156 6.91 -12.68 -6.73
C LEU A 156 8.41 -12.66 -7.02
N LEU A 157 8.97 -13.75 -7.57
CA LEU A 157 10.37 -13.84 -7.96
C LEU A 157 10.75 -12.75 -8.98
N GLN A 158 9.91 -12.57 -10.01
CA GLN A 158 10.15 -11.57 -11.04
C GLN A 158 9.98 -10.13 -10.55
N ARG A 159 9.06 -9.88 -9.62
CA ARG A 159 8.68 -8.52 -9.21
C ARG A 159 9.42 -8.02 -7.98
N ILE A 160 9.81 -8.88 -7.06
CA ILE A 160 10.47 -8.49 -5.81
C ILE A 160 11.99 -8.70 -5.88
N ASP A 161 12.45 -9.83 -6.43
CA ASP A 161 13.88 -10.13 -6.49
C ASP A 161 14.56 -9.55 -7.75
N SER A 162 13.82 -8.84 -8.59
CA SER A 162 14.39 -8.16 -9.75
C SER A 162 15.25 -6.96 -9.33
N LYS A 163 16.34 -6.71 -10.07
CA LYS A 163 17.13 -5.47 -9.90
C LYS A 163 16.28 -4.21 -10.02
N ALA A 164 15.21 -4.26 -10.84
CA ALA A 164 14.30 -3.13 -11.02
C ALA A 164 13.55 -2.78 -9.73
N PHE A 165 13.11 -3.76 -8.94
CA PHE A 165 12.45 -3.52 -7.65
C PHE A 165 13.40 -2.84 -6.64
N ASN A 166 14.64 -3.31 -6.55
CA ASN A 166 15.63 -2.72 -5.66
C ASN A 166 16.01 -1.30 -6.11
N LEU A 167 16.18 -1.06 -7.40
CA LEU A 167 16.45 0.27 -7.96
C LEU A 167 15.28 1.24 -7.78
N ASP A 168 14.04 0.78 -7.91
CA ASP A 168 12.85 1.60 -7.65
C ASP A 168 12.79 2.02 -6.17
N ILE A 169 13.02 1.09 -5.25
CA ILE A 169 13.06 1.42 -3.82
C ILE A 169 14.19 2.41 -3.53
N GLU A 170 15.42 2.17 -4.01
CA GLU A 170 16.56 3.06 -3.80
C GLU A 170 16.30 4.46 -4.38
N SER A 171 15.76 4.56 -5.61
CA SER A 171 15.45 5.85 -6.23
C SER A 171 14.36 6.62 -5.49
N HIS A 172 13.40 5.93 -4.88
CA HIS A 172 12.39 6.57 -4.04
C HIS A 172 12.96 7.07 -2.72
N PHE A 173 13.88 6.32 -2.10
CA PHE A 173 14.59 6.78 -0.90
C PHE A 173 15.47 8.00 -1.20
N GLU A 174 16.22 8.01 -2.29
CA GLU A 174 17.04 9.16 -2.71
C GLU A 174 16.19 10.42 -2.95
N LYS A 175 15.05 10.28 -3.63
CA LYS A 175 14.11 11.38 -3.85
C LYS A 175 13.51 11.90 -2.54
N PHE A 176 13.17 10.99 -1.64
CA PHE A 176 12.66 11.33 -0.31
C PHE A 176 13.70 12.05 0.53
N GLU A 177 14.95 11.54 0.58
CA GLU A 177 16.06 12.23 1.25
C GLU A 177 16.32 13.62 0.67
N ALA A 178 16.29 13.75 -0.65
CA ALA A 178 16.44 15.05 -1.32
C ALA A 178 15.29 16.02 -0.96
N GLN A 179 14.06 15.52 -0.88
CA GLN A 179 12.90 16.31 -0.48
C GLN A 179 12.94 16.67 1.00
N LEU A 180 13.29 15.72 1.88
CA LEU A 180 13.49 15.95 3.31
C LEU A 180 14.59 17.00 3.55
N ASN A 181 15.73 16.87 2.87
CA ASN A 181 16.82 17.83 2.96
C ASN A 181 16.40 19.23 2.47
N LYS A 182 15.60 19.32 1.41
CA LYS A 182 15.07 20.60 0.90
C LYS A 182 14.06 21.23 1.86
N GLU A 183 13.16 20.44 2.45
CA GLU A 183 12.19 20.90 3.43
C GLU A 183 12.87 21.26 4.76
N THR A 184 13.85 20.46 5.19
CA THR A 184 14.67 20.73 6.38
C THR A 184 15.46 22.01 6.20
N THR A 185 16.11 22.18 5.07
CA THR A 185 16.88 23.42 4.79
C THR A 185 15.98 24.67 4.84
N ASN A 186 14.76 24.56 4.33
CA ASN A 186 13.83 25.70 4.31
C ASN A 186 13.14 25.96 5.66
N LYS A 187 12.85 24.92 6.46
CA LYS A 187 12.15 25.06 7.75
C LYS A 187 13.07 25.26 8.95
N PHE A 188 14.33 24.81 8.90
CA PHE A 188 15.26 24.81 10.02
C PHE A 188 16.37 25.88 9.95
N HIS A 189 16.34 26.77 8.96
CA HIS A 189 17.31 27.87 8.92
C HIS A 189 17.30 28.75 10.21
N ALA A 190 16.15 28.85 10.87
CA ALA A 190 16.01 29.58 12.12
C ALA A 190 16.68 28.86 13.31
N TYR A 191 16.71 27.53 13.33
CA TYR A 191 17.25 26.76 14.44
C TYR A 191 18.69 26.23 14.20
N ASN A 192 19.22 26.44 13.01
CA ASN A 192 20.53 25.87 12.62
C ASN A 192 21.67 26.49 13.44
N ASN A 193 21.55 27.73 13.86
CA ASN A 193 22.56 28.43 14.67
C ASN A 193 22.52 27.95 16.12
N GLU A 194 21.33 27.71 16.68
CA GLU A 194 21.15 27.17 18.03
C GLU A 194 21.59 25.73 18.13
N PHE A 195 21.30 24.92 17.08
CA PHE A 195 21.72 23.53 17.00
C PHE A 195 23.22 23.39 16.82
N LYS A 196 23.86 24.24 16.01
CA LYS A 196 25.34 24.32 15.90
C LYS A 196 25.97 24.74 17.22
N SER A 197 25.43 25.77 17.87
CA SER A 197 25.89 26.22 19.18
C SER A 197 25.80 25.11 20.24
N PHE A 198 24.77 24.26 20.18
CA PHE A 198 24.63 23.11 21.07
C PHE A 198 25.65 22.00 20.77
N ILE A 199 25.86 21.66 19.50
CA ILE A 199 26.87 20.66 19.09
C ILE A 199 28.28 21.08 19.50
N ASP A 200 28.56 22.37 19.42
CA ASP A 200 29.86 22.95 19.78
C ASP A 200 29.99 23.21 21.30
N SER A 201 28.93 22.92 22.10
CA SER A 201 28.93 23.10 23.56
C SER A 201 29.18 21.77 24.28
N ASP A 202 29.79 21.84 25.47
CA ASP A 202 29.99 20.69 26.37
C ASP A 202 28.67 20.22 27.08
N THR A 203 27.53 20.76 26.69
CA THR A 203 26.23 20.40 27.29
C THR A 203 25.65 19.16 26.64
N ASN A 204 25.24 18.19 27.46
CA ASN A 204 24.72 16.88 26.99
C ASN A 204 23.19 16.82 26.82
N VAL A 205 22.46 17.92 27.00
CA VAL A 205 20.99 17.96 26.94
C VAL A 205 20.52 19.17 26.17
N LEU A 206 19.76 18.95 25.11
CA LEU A 206 19.03 19.97 24.36
C LEU A 206 17.53 19.78 24.57
N GLU A 207 16.87 20.70 25.21
CA GLU A 207 15.41 20.74 25.31
C GLU A 207 14.82 21.55 24.17
N ILE A 208 14.00 20.88 23.34
CA ILE A 208 13.31 21.52 22.22
C ILE A 208 11.82 21.64 22.54
N PHE A 209 11.37 22.87 22.73
CA PHE A 209 9.96 23.21 22.92
C PHE A 209 9.37 23.68 21.58
N ALA A 210 8.34 23.01 21.07
CA ALA A 210 7.60 23.48 19.91
C ALA A 210 6.11 23.16 20.05
N ILE A 211 5.28 24.02 19.51
CA ILE A 211 3.83 23.76 19.39
C ILE A 211 3.64 22.60 18.42
N GLY A 212 2.63 21.74 18.66
CA GLY A 212 2.34 20.59 17.80
C GLY A 212 2.20 21.00 16.33
N GLY A 213 2.80 20.23 15.44
CA GLY A 213 2.83 20.49 13.99
C GLY A 213 4.08 21.22 13.47
N ASN A 214 4.97 21.70 14.33
CA ASN A 214 6.18 22.43 13.93
C ASN A 214 7.43 21.53 13.74
N GLY A 215 7.27 20.27 13.39
CA GLY A 215 8.35 19.41 12.92
C GLY A 215 9.26 18.82 14.00
N LYS A 216 8.78 18.67 15.25
CA LYS A 216 9.53 17.99 16.32
C LYS A 216 9.77 16.49 16.09
N SER A 217 9.02 15.87 15.20
CA SER A 217 8.98 14.42 15.00
C SER A 217 9.73 13.98 13.74
N HIS A 218 10.72 14.78 13.31
CA HIS A 218 11.59 14.40 12.19
C HIS A 218 12.99 14.09 12.67
#